data_313e778554cf853f22802a42ee38eba2
#
_entry.id   313e778554cf853f22802a42ee38eba2
#
_cell.length_a   1.000
_cell.length_b   1.000
_cell.length_c   1.000
_cell.angle_alpha   90.00
_cell.angle_beta   90.00
_cell.angle_gamma   90.00
#
_symmetry.space_group_name_H-M   'P 1'
#
loop_
_entity.id
_entity.type
_entity.pdbx_description
1 polymer ?
#
loop_
_entity_poly.entity_id
_entity_poly.type
_entity_poly.pdbx_seq_one_letter_code
_entity_poly.pdbx_strand_id
1 'polypeptide(L)'
;IVEKFRFRYNEKDIRLPYLRLGNAQKIKEATLFIRSLLEMDFSFSLKKNELEELRKKVLSKNKDAVRSLTNFQKRRAALENLKFLEKVESLGARRNIVLKQRLLLEREVASIPIETEEEIISRFVSLANDEEALRYLYFSSISHFKKLENPRFHRLREIVAIEEESERVLKFNGYLSDNRNLQELLEVFPIVFCTNISSFRLGDGGYRFDLLIMDEAGQCDIVHSLIPIARADSLLLVGDEDQLLPVISLDEAWNEELKKEFKISDTYDYLGNSILSTMKAADKVTNRLLLHEHYRCAKKIINFNNSYFYHGALKISSALKDGEVFFVDSKSDVRTNLRNQNFEEAKNVVAYCLKRKVENASIITPFVNQASLINALLDKEGLKSVRASTIHSVQGDEKETIILSMGISRFTSQETIRWLDAHGEIANVAVSRAKKRLVVFGDEERLSKVNTGDSVWKDLITYCKEKGEVEVIPSSYRNLSIGKSNGSLSEDEFYETIQQIVSIHKRLKILRNVPLEGLFGQWGEKGMEFDSVIYEKSLFEGFKAIYAFEFDGGEHYRDEKRMRLDSLKADLCAKKGIRLIRLPNSFSKDYEFLKSLIEGYKDSQEAEQLALF
;
A
#
# COMPACT_ATOMS: atom_id res chain seq x y z
N ILE A 1 -8.95 -2.32 -11.64
CA ILE A 1 -9.13 -2.54 -13.09
C ILE A 1 -10.61 -2.43 -13.44
N VAL A 2 -11.52 -3.20 -12.84
CA VAL A 2 -12.96 -3.20 -13.17
C VAL A 2 -13.60 -1.81 -12.99
N GLU A 3 -13.18 -1.01 -12.02
CA GLU A 3 -13.67 0.36 -11.81
C GLU A 3 -13.10 1.37 -12.82
N LYS A 4 -11.93 1.09 -13.39
CA LYS A 4 -11.28 1.95 -14.40
C LYS A 4 -11.75 1.67 -15.82
N PHE A 5 -12.20 0.45 -16.11
CA PHE A 5 -12.75 0.09 -17.42
C PHE A 5 -14.25 0.38 -17.46
N ARG A 6 -14.61 1.43 -18.18
CA ARG A 6 -16.01 1.74 -18.50
C ARG A 6 -16.36 1.14 -19.85
N PHE A 7 -17.11 0.05 -19.82
CA PHE A 7 -17.70 -0.50 -21.04
C PHE A 7 -18.99 0.26 -21.35
N ARG A 8 -19.22 0.57 -22.62
CA ARG A 8 -20.42 1.25 -23.10
C ARG A 8 -21.09 0.45 -24.20
N TYR A 9 -22.40 0.45 -24.15
CA TYR A 9 -23.24 -0.07 -25.22
C TYR A 9 -24.39 0.92 -25.47
N ASN A 10 -24.54 1.38 -26.73
CA ASN A 10 -25.49 2.42 -27.11
C ASN A 10 -25.45 3.64 -26.16
N GLU A 11 -24.26 4.20 -25.96
CA GLU A 11 -23.99 5.35 -25.11
C GLU A 11 -24.26 5.15 -23.60
N LYS A 12 -24.76 3.99 -23.20
CA LYS A 12 -25.01 3.64 -21.79
C LYS A 12 -23.82 2.91 -21.19
N ASP A 13 -23.44 3.31 -19.99
CA ASP A 13 -22.40 2.61 -19.23
C ASP A 13 -22.90 1.21 -18.81
N ILE A 14 -22.09 0.19 -19.04
CA ILE A 14 -22.38 -1.19 -18.63
C ILE A 14 -22.00 -1.35 -17.17
N ARG A 15 -22.98 -1.61 -16.31
CA ARG A 15 -22.73 -2.00 -14.91
C ARG A 15 -22.51 -3.51 -14.86
N LEU A 16 -21.33 -3.94 -14.45
CA LEU A 16 -21.04 -5.37 -14.31
C LEU A 16 -21.60 -5.92 -12.99
N PRO A 17 -22.04 -7.19 -12.95
CA PRO A 17 -22.64 -7.81 -11.78
C PRO A 17 -21.57 -8.26 -10.78
N TYR A 18 -20.97 -7.33 -10.05
CA TYR A 18 -20.03 -7.59 -8.97
C TYR A 18 -20.36 -6.79 -7.71
N LEU A 19 -19.89 -7.28 -6.57
CA LEU A 19 -19.95 -6.57 -5.30
C LEU A 19 -18.54 -6.37 -4.73
N ARG A 20 -18.32 -5.22 -4.09
CA ARG A 20 -17.14 -4.95 -3.30
C ARG A 20 -17.53 -4.96 -1.83
N LEU A 21 -17.04 -5.97 -1.12
CA LEU A 21 -17.31 -6.21 0.29
C LEU A 21 -16.02 -6.01 1.10
N GLY A 22 -16.11 -5.80 2.40
CA GLY A 22 -14.92 -5.61 3.22
C GLY A 22 -15.23 -4.92 4.53
N ASN A 23 -14.69 -3.71 4.74
CA ASN A 23 -15.00 -2.92 5.92
C ASN A 23 -16.44 -2.36 5.88
N ALA A 24 -16.88 -1.76 6.98
CA ALA A 24 -18.24 -1.21 7.11
C ALA A 24 -18.59 -0.22 5.98
N GLN A 25 -17.64 0.60 5.55
CA GLN A 25 -17.84 1.55 4.45
C GLN A 25 -18.14 0.84 3.12
N LYS A 26 -17.41 -0.24 2.80
CA LYS A 26 -17.64 -1.02 1.58
C LYS A 26 -18.97 -1.79 1.62
N ILE A 27 -19.35 -2.30 2.77
CA ILE A 27 -20.68 -2.91 2.98
C ILE A 27 -21.80 -1.88 2.78
N LYS A 28 -21.63 -0.67 3.32
CA LYS A 28 -22.55 0.45 3.06
C LYS A 28 -22.69 0.73 1.56
N GLU A 29 -21.57 0.92 0.86
CA GLU A 29 -21.57 1.17 -0.59
C GLU A 29 -22.29 0.04 -1.35
N ALA A 30 -22.04 -1.24 -0.98
CA ALA A 30 -22.68 -2.40 -1.59
C ALA A 30 -24.20 -2.41 -1.36
N THR A 31 -24.65 -2.14 -0.13
CA THR A 31 -26.10 -2.09 0.16
C THR A 31 -26.81 -0.96 -0.57
N LEU A 32 -26.19 0.22 -0.68
CA LEU A 32 -26.72 1.35 -1.45
C LEU A 32 -26.76 1.04 -2.95
N PHE A 33 -25.73 0.35 -3.47
CA PHE A 33 -25.71 -0.10 -4.86
C PHE A 33 -26.86 -1.08 -5.15
N ILE A 34 -27.08 -2.09 -4.29
CA ILE A 34 -28.21 -3.02 -4.44
C ILE A 34 -29.54 -2.26 -4.39
N ARG A 35 -29.71 -1.31 -3.48
CA ARG A 35 -30.91 -0.45 -3.40
C ARG A 35 -31.13 0.28 -4.71
N SER A 36 -30.10 0.91 -5.28
CA SER A 36 -30.22 1.63 -6.55
C SER A 36 -30.58 0.73 -7.72
N LEU A 37 -30.19 -0.55 -7.71
CA LEU A 37 -30.59 -1.52 -8.71
C LEU A 37 -32.08 -1.89 -8.61
N LEU A 38 -32.64 -1.93 -7.41
CA LEU A 38 -34.08 -2.22 -7.20
C LEU A 38 -35.00 -1.09 -7.71
N GLU A 39 -34.46 0.12 -7.86
CA GLU A 39 -35.17 1.28 -8.41
C GLU A 39 -35.06 1.36 -9.95
N MET A 40 -34.25 0.51 -10.57
CA MET A 40 -34.05 0.50 -12.03
C MET A 40 -35.14 -0.28 -12.74
N ASP A 41 -35.56 0.26 -13.89
CA ASP A 41 -36.47 -0.45 -14.82
C ASP A 41 -35.65 -1.44 -15.70
N PHE A 42 -35.93 -2.74 -15.54
CA PHE A 42 -35.35 -3.83 -16.32
C PHE A 42 -36.25 -4.32 -17.46
N SER A 43 -37.21 -3.52 -17.88
CA SER A 43 -38.14 -3.88 -18.99
C SER A 43 -37.40 -4.17 -20.31
N PHE A 44 -36.22 -3.55 -20.51
CA PHE A 44 -35.35 -3.76 -21.67
C PHE A 44 -34.42 -4.97 -21.46
N SER A 45 -34.94 -6.18 -21.46
CA SER A 45 -34.11 -7.40 -21.37
C SER A 45 -34.28 -8.25 -22.64
N LEU A 46 -33.20 -8.91 -23.07
CA LEU A 46 -33.29 -9.91 -24.13
C LEU A 46 -33.99 -11.19 -23.65
N LYS A 47 -34.67 -11.90 -24.56
CA LYS A 47 -35.15 -13.23 -24.24
C LYS A 47 -33.99 -14.18 -23.99
N LYS A 48 -34.21 -15.18 -23.14
CA LYS A 48 -33.18 -16.14 -22.74
C LYS A 48 -32.49 -16.81 -23.94
N ASN A 49 -33.24 -17.18 -24.97
CA ASN A 49 -32.68 -17.82 -26.16
C ASN A 49 -31.77 -16.86 -26.95
N GLU A 50 -32.16 -15.60 -27.09
CA GLU A 50 -31.35 -14.57 -27.77
C GLU A 50 -30.05 -14.29 -27.03
N LEU A 51 -30.10 -14.25 -25.70
CA LEU A 51 -28.91 -14.08 -24.87
C LEU A 51 -27.96 -15.27 -24.97
N GLU A 52 -28.47 -16.50 -25.02
CA GLU A 52 -27.67 -17.71 -25.20
C GLU A 52 -27.05 -17.80 -26.60
N GLU A 53 -27.75 -17.38 -27.66
CA GLU A 53 -27.17 -17.28 -28.99
C GLU A 53 -26.04 -16.26 -29.05
N LEU A 54 -26.24 -15.09 -28.45
CA LEU A 54 -25.22 -14.04 -28.36
C LEU A 54 -24.00 -14.54 -27.57
N ARG A 55 -24.25 -15.24 -26.45
CA ARG A 55 -23.19 -15.89 -25.65
C ARG A 55 -22.37 -16.88 -26.47
N LYS A 56 -23.01 -17.74 -27.23
CA LYS A 56 -22.35 -18.73 -28.11
C LYS A 56 -21.44 -18.05 -29.14
N LYS A 57 -21.91 -16.96 -29.76
CA LYS A 57 -21.10 -16.19 -30.72
C LYS A 57 -19.88 -15.58 -30.08
N VAL A 58 -20.04 -14.90 -28.92
CA VAL A 58 -18.93 -14.26 -28.18
C VAL A 58 -17.93 -15.32 -27.70
N LEU A 59 -18.41 -16.47 -27.18
CA LEU A 59 -17.55 -17.58 -26.78
C LEU A 59 -16.78 -18.20 -27.94
N SER A 60 -17.41 -18.31 -29.13
CA SER A 60 -16.73 -18.80 -30.33
C SER A 60 -15.57 -17.87 -30.73
N LYS A 61 -15.83 -16.55 -30.84
CA LYS A 61 -14.82 -15.56 -31.14
C LYS A 61 -13.66 -15.61 -30.12
N ASN A 62 -13.98 -15.74 -28.83
CA ASN A 62 -12.98 -15.84 -27.76
C ASN A 62 -12.15 -17.14 -27.88
N LYS A 63 -12.80 -18.29 -28.16
CA LYS A 63 -12.08 -19.55 -28.36
C LYS A 63 -11.12 -19.47 -29.54
N ASP A 64 -11.52 -18.83 -30.63
CA ASP A 64 -10.67 -18.66 -31.80
C ASP A 64 -9.44 -17.77 -31.49
N ALA A 65 -9.64 -16.67 -30.76
CA ALA A 65 -8.53 -15.82 -30.33
C ALA A 65 -7.58 -16.55 -29.38
N VAL A 66 -8.10 -17.30 -28.40
CA VAL A 66 -7.29 -18.10 -27.47
C VAL A 66 -6.55 -19.21 -28.22
N ARG A 67 -7.19 -19.86 -29.18
CA ARG A 67 -6.54 -20.88 -30.02
C ARG A 67 -5.38 -20.28 -30.83
N SER A 68 -5.59 -19.11 -31.41
CA SER A 68 -4.58 -18.37 -32.17
C SER A 68 -3.38 -18.04 -31.26
N LEU A 69 -3.62 -17.49 -30.07
CA LEU A 69 -2.57 -17.20 -29.09
C LEU A 69 -1.82 -18.48 -28.67
N THR A 70 -2.54 -19.55 -28.39
CA THR A 70 -1.95 -20.85 -28.02
C THR A 70 -1.05 -21.40 -29.13
N ASN A 71 -1.50 -21.31 -30.37
CA ASN A 71 -0.70 -21.72 -31.54
C ASN A 71 0.56 -20.86 -31.67
N PHE A 72 0.43 -19.54 -31.55
CA PHE A 72 1.56 -18.63 -31.59
C PHE A 72 2.60 -18.96 -30.50
N GLN A 73 2.17 -19.17 -29.27
CA GLN A 73 3.05 -19.54 -28.16
C GLN A 73 3.76 -20.88 -28.40
N LYS A 74 3.03 -21.91 -28.87
CA LYS A 74 3.61 -23.21 -29.23
C LYS A 74 4.67 -23.06 -30.31
N ARG A 75 4.34 -22.33 -31.38
CA ARG A 75 5.27 -22.10 -32.48
C ARG A 75 6.54 -21.35 -32.00
N ARG A 76 6.37 -20.32 -31.15
CA ARG A 76 7.50 -19.56 -30.58
C ARG A 76 8.39 -20.46 -29.73
N ALA A 77 7.81 -21.26 -28.83
CA ALA A 77 8.56 -22.19 -28.00
C ALA A 77 9.31 -23.26 -28.83
N ALA A 78 8.67 -23.79 -29.88
CA ALA A 78 9.32 -24.74 -30.78
C ALA A 78 10.49 -24.10 -31.56
N LEU A 79 10.36 -22.84 -31.99
CA LEU A 79 11.46 -22.10 -32.65
C LEU A 79 12.62 -21.79 -31.68
N GLU A 80 12.33 -21.44 -30.43
CA GLU A 80 13.36 -21.26 -29.39
C GLU A 80 14.10 -22.56 -29.09
N ASN A 81 13.38 -23.69 -29.00
CA ASN A 81 13.97 -25.01 -28.85
C ASN A 81 14.84 -25.42 -30.06
N LEU A 82 14.44 -25.08 -31.28
CA LEU A 82 15.25 -25.30 -32.47
C LEU A 82 16.59 -24.52 -32.40
N LYS A 83 16.55 -23.26 -32.05
CA LYS A 83 17.76 -22.44 -31.84
C LYS A 83 18.67 -23.02 -30.74
N PHE A 84 18.08 -23.54 -29.65
CA PHE A 84 18.83 -24.22 -28.60
C PHE A 84 19.50 -25.49 -29.11
N LEU A 85 18.80 -26.33 -29.90
CA LEU A 85 19.37 -27.55 -30.48
C LEU A 85 20.54 -27.25 -31.44
N GLU A 86 20.48 -26.19 -32.24
CA GLU A 86 21.58 -25.71 -33.08
C GLU A 86 22.81 -25.37 -32.23
N LYS A 87 22.62 -24.69 -31.11
CA LYS A 87 23.70 -24.36 -30.19
C LYS A 87 24.30 -25.62 -29.52
N VAL A 88 23.47 -26.57 -29.12
CA VAL A 88 23.93 -27.84 -28.48
C VAL A 88 24.66 -28.74 -29.50
N GLU A 89 24.25 -28.75 -30.76
CA GLU A 89 24.93 -29.46 -31.85
C GLU A 89 26.35 -28.93 -32.04
N SER A 90 26.53 -27.63 -31.98
CA SER A 90 27.84 -26.95 -32.06
C SER A 90 28.78 -27.30 -30.90
N LEU A 91 28.21 -27.74 -29.74
CA LEU A 91 28.96 -28.17 -28.54
C LEU A 91 29.29 -29.68 -28.52
N GLY A 92 29.03 -30.43 -29.60
CA GLY A 92 29.42 -31.83 -29.75
C GLY A 92 28.47 -32.86 -29.17
N ALA A 93 27.17 -32.49 -28.99
CA ALA A 93 26.14 -33.44 -28.58
C ALA A 93 25.93 -34.58 -29.60
N ARG A 94 25.42 -35.76 -29.13
CA ARG A 94 25.15 -36.91 -30.01
C ARG A 94 24.21 -36.57 -31.15
N ARG A 95 24.79 -36.44 -32.35
CA ARG A 95 24.15 -35.93 -33.57
C ARG A 95 22.81 -36.62 -33.90
N ASN A 96 22.71 -37.93 -33.73
CA ASN A 96 21.48 -38.70 -34.04
C ASN A 96 20.30 -38.34 -33.12
N ILE A 97 20.56 -37.99 -31.85
CA ILE A 97 19.51 -37.56 -30.91
C ILE A 97 19.03 -36.15 -31.23
N VAL A 98 19.98 -35.27 -31.48
CA VAL A 98 19.70 -33.87 -31.86
C VAL A 98 18.88 -33.80 -33.16
N LEU A 99 19.30 -34.57 -34.19
CA LEU A 99 18.59 -34.63 -35.47
C LEU A 99 17.17 -35.16 -35.32
N LYS A 100 16.93 -36.17 -34.50
CA LYS A 100 15.56 -36.70 -34.27
C LYS A 100 14.68 -35.67 -33.61
N GLN A 101 15.16 -34.99 -32.58
CA GLN A 101 14.40 -33.93 -31.91
C GLN A 101 14.16 -32.73 -32.82
N ARG A 102 15.14 -32.34 -33.60
CA ARG A 102 15.04 -31.27 -34.59
C ARG A 102 13.92 -31.55 -35.62
N LEU A 103 13.89 -32.73 -36.20
CA LEU A 103 12.85 -33.12 -37.16
C LEU A 103 11.43 -33.10 -36.56
N LEU A 104 11.30 -33.46 -35.29
CA LEU A 104 10.00 -33.37 -34.59
C LEU A 104 9.55 -31.94 -34.41
N LEU A 105 10.44 -31.06 -33.95
CA LEU A 105 10.14 -29.64 -33.77
C LEU A 105 9.89 -28.92 -35.10
N GLU A 106 10.65 -29.23 -36.17
CA GLU A 106 10.42 -28.69 -37.51
C GLU A 106 9.04 -29.04 -38.05
N ARG A 107 8.60 -30.30 -37.84
CA ARG A 107 7.22 -30.73 -38.18
C ARG A 107 6.16 -29.99 -37.36
N GLU A 108 6.41 -29.82 -36.05
CA GLU A 108 5.51 -29.06 -35.18
C GLU A 108 5.39 -27.61 -35.66
N VAL A 109 6.51 -26.92 -35.90
CA VAL A 109 6.53 -25.54 -36.42
C VAL A 109 5.80 -25.44 -37.76
N ALA A 110 5.98 -26.42 -38.67
CA ALA A 110 5.34 -26.42 -39.99
C ALA A 110 3.81 -26.66 -39.90
N SER A 111 3.35 -27.34 -38.86
CA SER A 111 1.91 -27.65 -38.65
C SER A 111 1.12 -26.48 -38.07
N ILE A 112 1.80 -25.48 -37.47
CA ILE A 112 1.15 -24.35 -36.79
C ILE A 112 1.08 -23.16 -37.75
N PRO A 113 -0.12 -22.51 -37.90
CA PRO A 113 -0.27 -21.30 -38.71
C PRO A 113 0.73 -20.21 -38.31
N ILE A 114 1.21 -19.48 -39.30
CA ILE A 114 2.09 -18.34 -39.10
C ILE A 114 1.20 -17.13 -38.83
N GLU A 115 1.24 -16.63 -37.58
CA GLU A 115 0.60 -15.37 -37.17
C GLU A 115 1.66 -14.49 -36.51
N THR A 116 1.59 -13.19 -36.73
CA THR A 116 2.46 -12.22 -36.06
C THR A 116 1.91 -11.84 -34.68
N GLU A 117 2.79 -11.29 -33.84
CA GLU A 117 2.37 -10.80 -32.52
C GLU A 117 1.35 -9.66 -32.66
N GLU A 118 1.52 -8.78 -33.65
CA GLU A 118 0.60 -7.68 -33.94
C GLU A 118 -0.79 -8.19 -34.37
N GLU A 119 -0.87 -9.23 -35.19
CA GLU A 119 -2.14 -9.85 -35.58
C GLU A 119 -2.87 -10.44 -34.38
N ILE A 120 -2.17 -11.13 -33.49
CA ILE A 120 -2.73 -11.69 -32.25
C ILE A 120 -3.25 -10.56 -31.36
N ILE A 121 -2.44 -9.55 -31.08
CA ILE A 121 -2.81 -8.38 -30.26
C ILE A 121 -4.03 -7.68 -30.87
N SER A 122 -4.01 -7.41 -32.17
CA SER A 122 -5.12 -6.76 -32.86
C SER A 122 -6.43 -7.54 -32.71
N ARG A 123 -6.37 -8.87 -32.74
CA ARG A 123 -7.54 -9.74 -32.56
C ARG A 123 -8.12 -9.61 -31.14
N PHE A 124 -7.28 -9.59 -30.09
CA PHE A 124 -7.76 -9.38 -28.72
C PHE A 124 -8.30 -7.96 -28.48
N VAL A 125 -7.64 -6.94 -29.03
CA VAL A 125 -8.11 -5.54 -28.96
C VAL A 125 -9.45 -5.39 -29.67
N SER A 126 -9.64 -6.05 -30.82
CA SER A 126 -10.93 -6.04 -31.53
C SER A 126 -12.05 -6.72 -30.73
N LEU A 127 -11.75 -7.78 -29.98
CA LEU A 127 -12.73 -8.44 -29.10
C LEU A 127 -13.19 -7.53 -27.95
N ALA A 128 -12.28 -6.74 -27.39
CA ALA A 128 -12.61 -5.81 -26.30
C ALA A 128 -13.59 -4.70 -26.73
N ASN A 129 -13.60 -4.35 -28.03
CA ASN A 129 -14.46 -3.34 -28.62
C ASN A 129 -15.56 -3.95 -29.53
N ASP A 130 -15.68 -5.28 -29.53
CA ASP A 130 -16.66 -5.98 -30.34
C ASP A 130 -18.09 -5.64 -29.88
N GLU A 131 -18.93 -5.16 -30.80
CA GLU A 131 -20.30 -4.73 -30.49
C GLU A 131 -21.15 -5.88 -29.93
N GLU A 132 -20.98 -7.10 -30.44
CA GLU A 132 -21.71 -8.28 -29.93
C GLU A 132 -21.24 -8.65 -28.51
N ALA A 133 -19.93 -8.49 -28.20
CA ALA A 133 -19.41 -8.71 -26.87
C ALA A 133 -19.92 -7.64 -25.88
N LEU A 134 -19.91 -6.37 -26.26
CA LEU A 134 -20.46 -5.28 -25.42
C LEU A 134 -21.97 -5.43 -25.22
N ARG A 135 -22.71 -5.82 -26.29
CA ARG A 135 -24.13 -6.14 -26.21
C ARG A 135 -24.40 -7.30 -25.27
N TYR A 136 -23.60 -8.36 -25.35
CA TYR A 136 -23.70 -9.51 -24.43
C TYR A 136 -23.46 -9.10 -22.99
N LEU A 137 -22.38 -8.35 -22.71
CA LEU A 137 -22.07 -7.86 -21.37
C LEU A 137 -23.22 -7.02 -20.79
N TYR A 138 -23.80 -6.12 -21.60
CA TYR A 138 -24.89 -5.27 -21.17
C TYR A 138 -26.14 -6.08 -20.79
N PHE A 139 -26.62 -6.91 -21.69
CA PHE A 139 -27.86 -7.68 -21.46
C PHE A 139 -27.66 -8.83 -20.46
N SER A 140 -26.48 -9.42 -20.40
CA SER A 140 -26.13 -10.39 -19.36
C SER A 140 -26.16 -9.75 -17.98
N SER A 141 -25.58 -8.55 -17.82
CA SER A 141 -25.62 -7.81 -16.55
C SER A 141 -27.06 -7.48 -16.12
N ILE A 142 -27.89 -6.99 -17.05
CA ILE A 142 -29.33 -6.75 -16.80
C ILE A 142 -30.03 -8.06 -16.38
N SER A 143 -29.75 -9.16 -17.06
CA SER A 143 -30.34 -10.47 -16.72
C SER A 143 -29.95 -10.92 -15.30
N HIS A 144 -28.74 -10.62 -14.85
CA HIS A 144 -28.31 -10.88 -13.49
C HIS A 144 -29.06 -9.99 -12.49
N PHE A 145 -29.16 -8.69 -12.72
CA PHE A 145 -29.82 -7.76 -11.81
C PHE A 145 -31.34 -8.00 -11.73
N LYS A 146 -31.97 -8.37 -12.83
CA LYS A 146 -33.40 -8.70 -12.87
C LYS A 146 -33.78 -9.86 -11.94
N LYS A 147 -32.84 -10.74 -11.59
CA LYS A 147 -33.08 -11.80 -10.59
C LYS A 147 -33.47 -11.23 -9.23
N LEU A 148 -33.04 -10.00 -8.88
CA LEU A 148 -33.42 -9.33 -7.62
C LEU A 148 -34.93 -9.11 -7.47
N GLU A 149 -35.71 -9.12 -8.58
CA GLU A 149 -37.17 -9.03 -8.56
C GLU A 149 -37.82 -10.32 -8.02
N ASN A 150 -37.08 -11.46 -8.05
CA ASN A 150 -37.62 -12.74 -7.58
C ASN A 150 -38.00 -12.68 -6.10
N PRO A 151 -39.16 -13.25 -5.70
CA PRO A 151 -39.63 -13.26 -4.30
C PRO A 151 -38.61 -13.81 -3.28
N ARG A 152 -37.74 -14.74 -3.66
CA ARG A 152 -36.72 -15.31 -2.77
C ARG A 152 -35.77 -14.24 -2.20
N PHE A 153 -35.56 -13.11 -2.90
CA PHE A 153 -34.75 -11.99 -2.43
C PHE A 153 -35.48 -11.00 -1.52
N HIS A 154 -36.72 -11.33 -1.04
CA HIS A 154 -37.50 -10.43 -0.18
C HIS A 154 -36.70 -9.96 1.05
N ARG A 155 -36.01 -10.90 1.72
CA ARG A 155 -35.17 -10.60 2.89
C ARG A 155 -34.02 -9.63 2.56
N LEU A 156 -33.38 -9.80 1.40
CA LEU A 156 -32.35 -8.88 0.94
C LEU A 156 -32.93 -7.48 0.68
N ARG A 157 -34.11 -7.40 0.05
CA ARG A 157 -34.81 -6.13 -0.19
C ARG A 157 -35.18 -5.42 1.11
N GLU A 158 -35.67 -6.14 2.10
CA GLU A 158 -35.96 -5.59 3.43
C GLU A 158 -34.70 -5.02 4.09
N ILE A 159 -33.59 -5.75 4.05
CA ILE A 159 -32.30 -5.30 4.63
C ILE A 159 -31.81 -4.02 3.97
N VAL A 160 -31.79 -3.96 2.63
CA VAL A 160 -31.29 -2.77 1.93
C VAL A 160 -32.23 -1.58 2.02
N ALA A 161 -33.51 -1.79 2.35
CA ALA A 161 -34.50 -0.74 2.62
C ALA A 161 -34.35 -0.07 4.00
N ILE A 162 -33.62 -0.65 4.91
CA ILE A 162 -33.40 -0.07 6.26
C ILE A 162 -32.70 1.27 6.11
N GLU A 163 -33.29 2.35 6.67
CA GLU A 163 -32.74 3.70 6.60
C GLU A 163 -31.51 3.86 7.50
N GLU A 164 -31.58 3.32 8.72
CA GLU A 164 -30.48 3.40 9.69
C GLU A 164 -29.29 2.59 9.19
N GLU A 165 -28.16 3.27 9.03
CA GLU A 165 -26.97 2.75 8.34
C GLU A 165 -26.32 1.61 9.10
N SER A 166 -26.12 1.75 10.40
CA SER A 166 -25.44 0.75 11.23
C SER A 166 -26.26 -0.54 11.32
N GLU A 167 -27.59 -0.42 11.45
CA GLU A 167 -28.49 -1.56 11.43
C GLU A 167 -28.47 -2.28 10.09
N ARG A 168 -28.53 -1.54 8.97
CA ARG A 168 -28.46 -2.09 7.64
C ARG A 168 -27.16 -2.87 7.41
N VAL A 169 -26.02 -2.29 7.79
CA VAL A 169 -24.69 -2.93 7.67
C VAL A 169 -24.63 -4.20 8.53
N LEU A 170 -25.13 -4.16 9.76
CA LEU A 170 -25.14 -5.31 10.66
C LEU A 170 -25.98 -6.45 10.09
N LYS A 171 -27.22 -6.16 9.66
CA LYS A 171 -28.12 -7.16 9.10
C LYS A 171 -27.61 -7.74 7.78
N PHE A 172 -26.98 -6.91 6.94
CA PHE A 172 -26.39 -7.39 5.70
C PHE A 172 -25.17 -8.30 5.95
N ASN A 173 -24.33 -8.03 6.95
CA ASN A 173 -23.26 -8.94 7.35
C ASN A 173 -23.83 -10.28 7.83
N GLY A 174 -24.89 -10.27 8.63
CA GLY A 174 -25.60 -11.50 9.02
C GLY A 174 -26.24 -12.25 7.83
N TYR A 175 -26.71 -11.53 6.81
CA TYR A 175 -27.21 -12.12 5.58
C TYR A 175 -26.08 -12.83 4.80
N LEU A 176 -24.91 -12.22 4.69
CA LEU A 176 -23.74 -12.76 3.99
C LEU A 176 -23.14 -13.99 4.66
N SER A 177 -23.28 -14.15 5.98
CA SER A 177 -22.71 -15.28 6.73
C SER A 177 -23.49 -16.59 6.57
N ASP A 178 -24.70 -16.52 6.02
CA ASP A 178 -25.53 -17.69 5.72
C ASP A 178 -25.25 -18.22 4.31
N ASN A 179 -24.91 -19.50 4.16
CA ASN A 179 -24.52 -20.12 2.89
C ASN A 179 -25.60 -20.03 1.82
N ARG A 180 -26.87 -20.22 2.19
CA ARG A 180 -27.98 -20.17 1.25
C ARG A 180 -28.17 -18.75 0.71
N ASN A 181 -28.16 -17.78 1.60
CA ASN A 181 -28.28 -16.38 1.23
C ASN A 181 -27.10 -15.94 0.35
N LEU A 182 -25.87 -16.37 0.68
CA LEU A 182 -24.69 -16.10 -0.12
C LEU A 182 -24.79 -16.72 -1.50
N GLN A 183 -25.19 -17.99 -1.60
CA GLN A 183 -25.38 -18.67 -2.89
C GLN A 183 -26.41 -17.95 -3.76
N GLU A 184 -27.54 -17.55 -3.21
CA GLU A 184 -28.54 -16.76 -3.91
C GLU A 184 -27.97 -15.41 -4.37
N LEU A 185 -27.22 -14.71 -3.52
CA LEU A 185 -26.58 -13.44 -3.84
C LEU A 185 -25.59 -13.59 -5.00
N LEU A 186 -24.79 -14.67 -5.01
CA LEU A 186 -23.80 -14.95 -6.06
C LEU A 186 -24.45 -15.29 -7.41
N GLU A 187 -25.73 -15.69 -7.45
CA GLU A 187 -26.44 -15.78 -8.71
C GLU A 187 -26.67 -14.41 -9.37
N VAL A 188 -26.78 -13.36 -8.55
CA VAL A 188 -26.91 -11.97 -9.03
C VAL A 188 -25.54 -11.34 -9.24
N PHE A 189 -24.63 -11.54 -8.28
CA PHE A 189 -23.30 -10.98 -8.27
C PHE A 189 -22.24 -12.10 -8.22
N PRO A 190 -21.94 -12.72 -9.37
CA PRO A 190 -21.03 -13.87 -9.42
C PRO A 190 -19.58 -13.52 -9.08
N ILE A 191 -19.23 -12.24 -9.02
CA ILE A 191 -17.91 -11.75 -8.67
C ILE A 191 -17.99 -10.93 -7.40
N VAL A 192 -17.17 -11.29 -6.39
CA VAL A 192 -17.05 -10.57 -5.13
C VAL A 192 -15.61 -10.16 -4.90
N PHE A 193 -15.40 -8.88 -4.61
CA PHE A 193 -14.11 -8.34 -4.19
C PHE A 193 -14.13 -8.11 -2.68
N CYS A 194 -13.15 -8.63 -1.97
CA CYS A 194 -12.96 -8.40 -0.54
C CYS A 194 -11.47 -8.47 -0.15
N THR A 195 -11.14 -8.07 1.05
CA THR A 195 -9.80 -8.32 1.62
C THR A 195 -9.71 -9.77 2.10
N ASN A 196 -8.49 -10.32 2.20
CA ASN A 196 -8.27 -11.68 2.68
C ASN A 196 -8.99 -11.96 4.01
N ILE A 197 -8.82 -11.05 4.99
CA ILE A 197 -9.48 -11.17 6.28
C ILE A 197 -11.01 -11.13 6.15
N SER A 198 -11.55 -10.22 5.31
CA SER A 198 -13.01 -10.08 5.20
C SER A 198 -13.69 -11.28 4.54
N SER A 199 -12.95 -12.12 3.85
CA SER A 199 -13.49 -13.30 3.17
C SER A 199 -14.14 -14.31 4.14
N PHE A 200 -13.75 -14.34 5.43
CA PHE A 200 -14.36 -15.23 6.41
C PHE A 200 -15.85 -14.95 6.66
N ARG A 201 -16.32 -13.74 6.32
CA ARG A 201 -17.73 -13.33 6.49
C ARG A 201 -18.65 -13.81 5.37
N LEU A 202 -18.10 -14.40 4.32
CA LEU A 202 -18.83 -14.86 3.15
C LEU A 202 -19.25 -16.33 3.34
N GLY A 203 -20.41 -16.55 3.90
CA GLY A 203 -20.89 -17.87 4.30
C GLY A 203 -20.13 -18.45 5.50
N ASP A 204 -20.38 -19.70 5.82
CA ASP A 204 -19.59 -20.45 6.79
C ASP A 204 -18.26 -20.97 6.20
N GLY A 205 -17.41 -21.56 7.04
CA GLY A 205 -16.10 -22.09 6.62
C GLY A 205 -16.18 -23.22 5.59
N GLY A 206 -17.32 -23.84 5.41
CA GLY A 206 -17.55 -24.94 4.45
C GLY A 206 -17.94 -24.45 3.06
N TYR A 207 -18.31 -23.17 2.88
CA TYR A 207 -18.67 -22.65 1.57
C TYR A 207 -17.45 -22.57 0.63
N ARG A 208 -17.56 -23.12 -0.57
CA ARG A 208 -16.49 -23.18 -1.57
C ARG A 208 -16.80 -22.27 -2.77
N PHE A 209 -15.78 -21.56 -3.22
CA PHE A 209 -15.80 -20.75 -4.43
C PHE A 209 -15.10 -21.48 -5.57
N ASP A 210 -15.55 -21.32 -6.80
CA ASP A 210 -14.92 -21.97 -7.97
C ASP A 210 -13.50 -21.44 -8.21
N LEU A 211 -13.29 -20.14 -8.02
CA LEU A 211 -12.02 -19.47 -8.31
C LEU A 211 -11.74 -18.35 -7.32
N LEU A 212 -10.57 -18.38 -6.72
CA LEU A 212 -9.97 -17.25 -6.02
C LEU A 212 -8.90 -16.59 -6.89
N ILE A 213 -9.04 -15.30 -7.10
CA ILE A 213 -7.98 -14.46 -7.69
C ILE A 213 -7.45 -13.56 -6.58
N MET A 214 -6.17 -13.67 -6.28
CA MET A 214 -5.49 -12.84 -5.29
C MET A 214 -4.52 -11.91 -6.00
N ASP A 215 -4.86 -10.63 -6.02
CA ASP A 215 -4.03 -9.58 -6.58
C ASP A 215 -3.05 -9.05 -5.53
N GLU A 216 -1.88 -8.56 -5.97
CA GLU A 216 -0.78 -8.13 -5.09
C GLU A 216 -0.36 -9.22 -4.09
N ALA A 217 -0.33 -10.49 -4.54
CA ALA A 217 -0.03 -11.63 -3.69
C ALA A 217 1.40 -11.60 -3.10
N GLY A 218 2.33 -10.85 -3.70
CA GLY A 218 3.65 -10.56 -3.15
C GLY A 218 3.62 -9.81 -1.82
N GLN A 219 2.51 -9.13 -1.52
CA GLN A 219 2.31 -8.32 -0.32
C GLN A 219 1.31 -8.93 0.66
N CYS A 220 0.78 -10.08 0.32
CA CYS A 220 -0.16 -10.80 1.17
C CYS A 220 0.61 -11.75 2.08
N ASP A 221 0.41 -11.62 3.40
CA ASP A 221 0.99 -12.55 4.35
C ASP A 221 0.37 -13.94 4.24
N ILE A 222 1.10 -14.95 4.70
CA ILE A 222 0.72 -16.34 4.56
C ILE A 222 -0.58 -16.63 5.33
N VAL A 223 -0.66 -16.22 6.60
CA VAL A 223 -1.73 -16.61 7.53
C VAL A 223 -3.09 -16.10 7.08
N HIS A 224 -3.20 -14.79 6.79
CA HIS A 224 -4.46 -14.21 6.32
C HIS A 224 -4.84 -14.69 4.92
N SER A 225 -3.86 -15.06 4.10
CA SER A 225 -4.10 -15.58 2.75
C SER A 225 -4.66 -17.01 2.76
N LEU A 226 -4.35 -17.82 3.77
CA LEU A 226 -4.91 -19.17 3.90
C LEU A 226 -6.44 -19.15 4.10
N ILE A 227 -7.01 -18.08 4.67
CA ILE A 227 -8.47 -17.98 4.90
C ILE A 227 -9.25 -18.12 3.58
N PRO A 228 -9.03 -17.29 2.54
CA PRO A 228 -9.73 -17.45 1.27
C PRO A 228 -9.23 -18.65 0.46
N ILE A 229 -7.93 -19.02 0.54
CA ILE A 229 -7.36 -20.15 -0.22
C ILE A 229 -8.02 -21.46 0.18
N ALA A 230 -8.23 -21.71 1.47
CA ALA A 230 -8.89 -22.91 1.96
C ALA A 230 -10.35 -23.07 1.46
N ARG A 231 -10.92 -22.00 0.91
CA ARG A 231 -12.32 -21.92 0.45
C ARG A 231 -12.48 -21.83 -1.06
N ALA A 232 -11.44 -22.10 -1.82
CA ALA A 232 -11.49 -22.06 -3.27
C ALA A 232 -11.06 -23.40 -3.88
N ASP A 233 -11.66 -23.74 -5.02
CA ASP A 233 -11.32 -24.95 -5.78
C ASP A 233 -10.17 -24.69 -6.74
N SER A 234 -10.02 -23.45 -7.20
CA SER A 234 -8.92 -23.01 -8.05
C SER A 234 -8.33 -21.71 -7.54
N LEU A 235 -7.03 -21.53 -7.69
CA LEU A 235 -6.28 -20.37 -7.22
C LEU A 235 -5.49 -19.74 -8.36
N LEU A 236 -5.62 -18.42 -8.50
CA LEU A 236 -4.77 -17.58 -9.34
C LEU A 236 -4.12 -16.51 -8.48
N LEU A 237 -2.80 -16.57 -8.36
CA LEU A 237 -1.99 -15.54 -7.69
C LEU A 237 -1.44 -14.57 -8.74
N VAL A 238 -1.62 -13.28 -8.50
CA VAL A 238 -1.06 -12.19 -9.30
C VAL A 238 -0.23 -11.33 -8.36
N GLY A 239 1.02 -11.05 -8.70
CA GLY A 239 1.91 -10.28 -7.85
C GLY A 239 3.32 -10.23 -8.39
N ASP A 240 4.18 -9.57 -7.66
CA ASP A 240 5.58 -9.35 -7.99
C ASP A 240 6.42 -9.56 -6.71
N GLU A 241 7.41 -10.43 -6.77
CA GLU A 241 8.29 -10.74 -5.62
C GLU A 241 9.36 -9.67 -5.40
N ASP A 242 9.65 -8.89 -6.44
CA ASP A 242 10.62 -7.78 -6.38
C ASP A 242 9.97 -6.48 -5.91
N GLN A 243 8.68 -6.51 -5.53
CA GLN A 243 7.97 -5.40 -4.89
C GLN A 243 7.85 -5.63 -3.37
N LEU A 244 7.15 -4.70 -2.69
CA LEU A 244 7.07 -4.69 -1.22
C LEU A 244 6.57 -6.03 -0.66
N LEU A 245 7.22 -6.47 0.40
CA LEU A 245 6.82 -7.61 1.21
C LEU A 245 5.63 -7.27 2.13
N PRO A 246 4.94 -8.27 2.69
CA PRO A 246 3.91 -8.05 3.69
C PRO A 246 4.43 -7.27 4.90
N VAL A 247 3.65 -6.32 5.39
CA VAL A 247 3.98 -5.61 6.64
C VAL A 247 3.49 -6.43 7.83
N ILE A 248 4.41 -7.02 8.57
CA ILE A 248 4.13 -7.90 9.69
C ILE A 248 4.70 -7.30 10.99
N SER A 249 3.90 -7.30 12.05
CA SER A 249 4.27 -6.76 13.36
C SER A 249 4.65 -7.85 14.37
N LEU A 250 5.36 -8.89 13.92
CA LEU A 250 5.86 -9.95 14.78
C LEU A 250 7.34 -9.69 15.08
N ASP A 251 7.74 -9.89 16.34
CA ASP A 251 9.15 -9.80 16.75
C ASP A 251 9.97 -10.93 16.11
N GLU A 252 11.14 -10.59 15.58
CA GLU A 252 12.00 -11.53 14.85
C GLU A 252 12.50 -12.69 15.75
N ALA A 253 12.90 -12.39 16.98
CA ALA A 253 13.36 -13.42 17.92
C ALA A 253 12.23 -14.37 18.29
N TRP A 254 11.03 -13.84 18.47
CA TRP A 254 9.85 -14.69 18.73
C TRP A 254 9.46 -15.53 17.53
N ASN A 255 9.52 -14.97 16.32
CA ASN A 255 9.31 -15.75 15.11
C ASN A 255 10.28 -16.93 14.99
N GLU A 256 11.58 -16.70 15.26
CA GLU A 256 12.58 -17.77 15.23
C GLU A 256 12.36 -18.83 16.32
N GLU A 257 11.87 -18.46 17.49
CA GLU A 257 11.50 -19.40 18.55
C GLU A 257 10.32 -20.29 18.12
N LEU A 258 9.25 -19.68 17.59
CA LEU A 258 8.08 -20.39 17.07
C LEU A 258 8.44 -21.32 15.90
N LYS A 259 9.30 -20.87 14.98
CA LYS A 259 9.78 -21.71 13.88
C LYS A 259 10.48 -22.97 14.40
N LYS A 260 11.31 -22.86 15.43
CA LYS A 260 12.00 -23.99 16.05
C LYS A 260 11.03 -24.91 16.79
N GLU A 261 10.13 -24.34 17.60
CA GLU A 261 9.13 -25.09 18.38
C GLU A 261 8.23 -25.94 17.47
N PHE A 262 7.67 -25.32 16.43
CA PHE A 262 6.74 -25.99 15.50
C PHE A 262 7.41 -26.62 14.27
N LYS A 263 8.74 -26.58 14.19
CA LYS A 263 9.53 -27.12 13.06
C LYS A 263 9.09 -26.57 11.70
N ILE A 264 8.84 -25.27 11.65
CA ILE A 264 8.43 -24.58 10.42
C ILE A 264 9.66 -24.39 9.54
N SER A 265 9.61 -24.81 8.29
CA SER A 265 10.70 -24.59 7.33
C SER A 265 10.74 -23.14 6.85
N ASP A 266 11.90 -22.66 6.39
CA ASP A 266 12.09 -21.32 5.88
C ASP A 266 11.17 -20.97 4.69
N THR A 267 10.69 -21.96 3.96
CA THR A 267 9.67 -21.79 2.90
C THR A 267 8.36 -21.20 3.43
N TYR A 268 8.04 -21.47 4.69
CA TYR A 268 6.83 -21.02 5.35
C TYR A 268 7.11 -19.98 6.44
N ASP A 269 8.29 -19.38 6.42
CA ASP A 269 8.65 -18.31 7.36
C ASP A 269 7.69 -17.12 7.20
N TYR A 270 6.98 -16.80 8.29
CA TYR A 270 5.94 -15.78 8.28
C TYR A 270 6.49 -14.37 8.04
N LEU A 271 7.69 -14.06 8.56
CA LEU A 271 8.31 -12.74 8.38
C LEU A 271 8.99 -12.58 7.02
N GLY A 272 9.61 -13.65 6.53
CA GLY A 272 10.46 -13.60 5.33
C GLY A 272 9.71 -13.82 4.02
N ASN A 273 8.46 -14.33 4.05
CA ASN A 273 7.77 -14.75 2.85
C ASN A 273 6.37 -14.16 2.70
N SER A 274 6.01 -13.90 1.44
CA SER A 274 4.63 -13.65 1.03
C SER A 274 3.95 -14.96 0.65
N ILE A 275 2.62 -14.93 0.49
CA ILE A 275 1.90 -16.09 -0.06
C ILE A 275 2.37 -16.42 -1.48
N LEU A 276 2.77 -15.43 -2.28
CA LEU A 276 3.27 -15.66 -3.63
C LEU A 276 4.58 -16.44 -3.62
N SER A 277 5.58 -16.00 -2.83
CA SER A 277 6.88 -16.68 -2.72
C SER A 277 6.74 -18.08 -2.10
N THR A 278 5.88 -18.22 -1.08
CA THR A 278 5.57 -19.51 -0.44
C THR A 278 4.95 -20.50 -1.43
N MET A 279 3.93 -20.10 -2.16
CA MET A 279 3.28 -20.98 -3.15
C MET A 279 4.20 -21.29 -4.31
N LYS A 280 5.03 -20.35 -4.73
CA LYS A 280 6.05 -20.57 -5.75
C LYS A 280 7.12 -21.58 -5.33
N ALA A 281 7.46 -21.62 -4.04
CA ALA A 281 8.39 -22.60 -3.50
C ALA A 281 7.73 -23.98 -3.32
N ALA A 282 6.46 -24.02 -2.91
CA ALA A 282 5.70 -25.25 -2.68
C ALA A 282 5.25 -25.93 -3.99
N ASP A 283 4.75 -25.17 -4.96
CA ASP A 283 4.28 -25.68 -6.24
C ASP A 283 5.34 -25.46 -7.35
N LYS A 284 5.94 -26.55 -7.79
CA LYS A 284 6.94 -26.55 -8.87
C LYS A 284 6.39 -27.00 -10.22
N VAL A 285 5.09 -27.30 -10.29
CA VAL A 285 4.44 -27.88 -11.47
C VAL A 285 3.62 -26.86 -12.24
N THR A 286 2.95 -25.95 -11.54
CA THR A 286 2.07 -24.95 -12.17
C THR A 286 2.88 -23.95 -13.00
N ASN A 287 2.34 -23.62 -14.18
CA ASN A 287 2.94 -22.65 -15.07
C ASN A 287 2.96 -21.26 -14.43
N ARG A 288 4.10 -20.60 -14.56
CA ARG A 288 4.32 -19.21 -14.14
C ARG A 288 4.46 -18.34 -15.37
N LEU A 289 3.76 -17.22 -15.36
CA LEU A 289 3.79 -16.26 -16.45
C LEU A 289 4.34 -14.94 -15.92
N LEU A 290 5.40 -14.43 -16.55
CA LEU A 290 5.86 -13.08 -16.33
C LEU A 290 5.20 -12.17 -17.38
N LEU A 291 4.56 -11.09 -16.92
CA LEU A 291 4.05 -10.04 -17.81
C LEU A 291 5.21 -9.12 -18.20
N HIS A 292 5.72 -9.32 -19.40
CA HIS A 292 6.91 -8.61 -19.87
C HIS A 292 6.64 -7.17 -20.32
N GLU A 293 5.40 -6.83 -20.71
CA GLU A 293 5.09 -5.54 -21.29
C GLU A 293 4.89 -4.47 -20.21
N HIS A 294 5.68 -3.40 -20.29
CA HIS A 294 5.56 -2.26 -19.38
C HIS A 294 5.05 -1.02 -20.12
N TYR A 295 3.91 -0.46 -19.66
CA TYR A 295 3.24 0.68 -20.31
C TYR A 295 3.20 1.95 -19.45
N ARG A 296 3.51 1.88 -18.16
CA ARG A 296 3.27 2.96 -17.19
C ARG A 296 4.32 4.06 -17.28
N CYS A 297 5.58 3.70 -17.13
CA CYS A 297 6.66 4.66 -16.95
C CYS A 297 7.38 4.95 -18.27
N ALA A 298 7.93 6.15 -18.38
CA ALA A 298 8.82 6.49 -19.47
C ALA A 298 10.09 5.63 -19.43
N LYS A 299 10.67 5.37 -20.61
CA LYS A 299 11.76 4.40 -20.81
C LYS A 299 12.95 4.64 -19.88
N LYS A 300 13.43 5.88 -19.78
CA LYS A 300 14.60 6.22 -18.97
C LYS A 300 14.38 5.94 -17.48
N ILE A 301 13.15 6.04 -16.98
CA ILE A 301 12.83 5.79 -15.58
C ILE A 301 12.83 4.29 -15.31
N ILE A 302 12.04 3.52 -16.06
CA ILE A 302 11.86 2.09 -15.77
C ILE A 302 13.05 1.23 -16.18
N ASN A 303 13.96 1.71 -17.02
CA ASN A 303 15.17 0.99 -17.38
C ASN A 303 16.06 0.68 -16.16
N PHE A 304 16.05 1.52 -15.13
CA PHE A 304 16.74 1.19 -13.88
C PHE A 304 16.17 -0.11 -13.28
N ASN A 305 14.86 -0.14 -13.07
CA ASN A 305 14.19 -1.32 -12.50
C ASN A 305 14.37 -2.54 -13.41
N ASN A 306 14.23 -2.36 -14.73
CA ASN A 306 14.39 -3.43 -15.69
C ASN A 306 15.78 -4.07 -15.62
N SER A 307 16.82 -3.27 -15.49
CA SER A 307 18.19 -3.78 -15.40
C SER A 307 18.50 -4.40 -14.04
N TYR A 308 18.06 -3.78 -12.95
CA TYR A 308 18.43 -4.18 -11.60
C TYR A 308 17.59 -5.37 -11.09
N PHE A 309 16.26 -5.27 -11.19
CA PHE A 309 15.33 -6.25 -10.61
C PHE A 309 14.86 -7.30 -11.61
N TYR A 310 14.59 -6.90 -12.85
CA TYR A 310 13.99 -7.79 -13.86
C TYR A 310 14.99 -8.30 -14.91
N HIS A 311 16.29 -8.08 -14.72
CA HIS A 311 17.38 -8.61 -15.56
C HIS A 311 17.18 -8.36 -17.07
N GLY A 312 16.58 -7.23 -17.42
CA GLY A 312 16.29 -6.86 -18.82
C GLY A 312 15.07 -7.55 -19.43
N ALA A 313 14.28 -8.29 -18.63
CA ALA A 313 13.14 -9.06 -19.12
C ALA A 313 11.94 -8.20 -19.54
N LEU A 314 11.85 -6.94 -19.07
CA LEU A 314 10.72 -6.08 -19.42
C LEU A 314 10.91 -5.45 -20.81
N LYS A 315 9.85 -5.56 -21.62
CA LYS A 315 9.71 -4.83 -22.90
C LYS A 315 8.95 -3.53 -22.62
N ILE A 316 9.62 -2.41 -22.87
CA ILE A 316 9.05 -1.10 -22.55
C ILE A 316 8.23 -0.63 -23.74
N SER A 317 6.92 -0.69 -23.59
CA SER A 317 5.91 -0.33 -24.60
C SER A 317 5.15 0.95 -24.25
N SER A 318 5.73 1.78 -23.37
CA SER A 318 5.13 3.06 -22.98
C SER A 318 5.09 4.03 -24.15
N ALA A 319 3.95 4.68 -24.36
CA ALA A 319 3.80 5.78 -25.34
C ALA A 319 4.43 7.10 -24.86
N LEU A 320 4.93 7.15 -23.62
CA LEU A 320 5.58 8.32 -23.08
C LEU A 320 6.98 8.50 -23.70
N LYS A 321 7.39 9.76 -23.84
CA LYS A 321 8.78 10.10 -24.23
C LYS A 321 9.76 9.49 -23.23
N ASP A 322 11.08 9.57 -23.51
CA ASP A 322 12.14 8.94 -22.73
C ASP A 322 12.10 9.18 -21.23
N GLY A 323 11.48 10.26 -20.78
CA GLY A 323 11.35 10.64 -19.37
C GLY A 323 12.59 11.36 -18.84
N GLU A 324 12.49 11.85 -17.62
CA GLU A 324 13.52 12.63 -16.97
C GLU A 324 13.88 12.00 -15.63
N VAL A 325 15.17 11.89 -15.35
CA VAL A 325 15.68 11.45 -14.05
C VAL A 325 16.69 12.47 -13.55
N PHE A 326 16.58 12.82 -12.26
CA PHE A 326 17.44 13.81 -11.62
C PHE A 326 17.99 13.27 -10.31
N PHE A 327 19.20 13.67 -9.99
CA PHE A 327 19.77 13.51 -8.66
C PHE A 327 20.05 14.87 -8.03
N VAL A 328 19.70 15.02 -6.77
CA VAL A 328 20.00 16.20 -5.95
C VAL A 328 20.79 15.76 -4.72
N ASP A 329 22.09 16.04 -4.72
CA ASP A 329 22.92 15.77 -3.55
C ASP A 329 22.53 16.67 -2.38
N SER A 330 22.16 16.07 -1.26
CA SER A 330 21.54 16.74 -0.13
C SER A 330 22.24 16.39 1.18
N LYS A 331 23.53 16.73 1.25
CA LYS A 331 24.33 16.59 2.48
C LYS A 331 23.79 17.48 3.58
N SER A 332 23.74 16.94 4.79
CA SER A 332 23.33 17.69 5.98
C SER A 332 24.38 17.61 7.07
N ASP A 333 24.80 18.80 7.53
CA ASP A 333 25.63 18.99 8.70
C ASP A 333 24.79 19.26 9.96
N VAL A 334 23.47 19.34 9.80
CA VAL A 334 22.53 19.55 10.90
C VAL A 334 22.09 18.21 11.46
N ARG A 335 22.30 18.00 12.75
CA ARG A 335 21.76 16.86 13.47
C ARG A 335 20.28 17.16 13.77
N THR A 336 19.40 16.29 13.32
CA THR A 336 17.98 16.33 13.65
C THR A 336 17.70 15.61 14.96
N ASN A 337 16.61 15.96 15.62
CA ASN A 337 16.21 15.37 16.89
C ASN A 337 15.65 13.97 16.73
N LEU A 338 15.02 13.71 15.60
CA LEU A 338 14.44 12.41 15.28
C LEU A 338 15.38 11.61 14.38
N ARG A 339 15.38 10.29 14.57
CA ARG A 339 16.13 9.38 13.71
C ARG A 339 15.59 9.41 12.28
N ASN A 340 16.47 9.14 11.33
CA ASN A 340 16.10 8.98 9.91
C ASN A 340 15.44 10.23 9.31
N GLN A 341 16.03 11.37 9.63
CA GLN A 341 15.71 12.66 9.03
C GLN A 341 16.97 13.31 8.45
N ASN A 342 16.80 13.93 7.29
CA ASN A 342 17.77 14.84 6.70
C ASN A 342 17.10 16.20 6.47
N PHE A 343 17.45 17.17 7.32
CA PHE A 343 16.83 18.49 7.30
C PHE A 343 17.13 19.28 6.02
N GLU A 344 18.38 19.25 5.55
CA GLU A 344 18.75 19.92 4.30
C GLU A 344 18.09 19.28 3.09
N GLU A 345 17.96 17.96 3.08
CA GLU A 345 17.22 17.23 2.05
C GLU A 345 15.75 17.64 2.03
N ALA A 346 15.09 17.68 3.21
CA ALA A 346 13.70 18.12 3.30
C ALA A 346 13.50 19.55 2.79
N LYS A 347 14.40 20.47 3.11
CA LYS A 347 14.42 21.85 2.58
C LYS A 347 14.60 21.86 1.06
N ASN A 348 15.53 21.07 0.53
CA ASN A 348 15.80 20.98 -0.89
C ASN A 348 14.58 20.41 -1.65
N VAL A 349 13.88 19.42 -1.09
CA VAL A 349 12.63 18.87 -1.64
C VAL A 349 11.56 19.96 -1.75
N VAL A 350 11.32 20.72 -0.68
CA VAL A 350 10.33 21.80 -0.67
C VAL A 350 10.73 22.92 -1.63
N ALA A 351 12.00 23.32 -1.64
CA ALA A 351 12.55 24.32 -2.57
C ALA A 351 12.40 23.87 -4.03
N TYR A 352 12.60 22.58 -4.32
CA TYR A 352 12.35 22.02 -5.64
C TYR A 352 10.88 22.14 -6.04
N CYS A 353 9.96 21.80 -5.14
CA CYS A 353 8.52 21.92 -5.39
C CYS A 353 8.10 23.38 -5.69
N LEU A 354 8.64 24.34 -4.96
CA LEU A 354 8.40 25.76 -5.17
C LEU A 354 8.96 26.23 -6.51
N LYS A 355 10.23 25.92 -6.79
CA LYS A 355 10.93 26.33 -8.02
C LYS A 355 10.25 25.78 -9.27
N ARG A 356 9.83 24.52 -9.26
CA ARG A 356 9.24 23.83 -10.41
C ARG A 356 7.71 23.94 -10.47
N LYS A 357 7.06 24.56 -9.49
CA LYS A 357 5.59 24.64 -9.36
C LYS A 357 4.93 23.27 -9.59
N VAL A 358 5.39 22.30 -8.82
CA VAL A 358 5.00 20.91 -9.04
C VAL A 358 3.56 20.67 -8.55
N GLU A 359 2.68 20.22 -9.44
CA GLU A 359 1.25 20.02 -9.11
C GLU A 359 0.85 18.55 -9.05
N ASN A 360 1.25 17.74 -10.05
CA ASN A 360 0.91 16.32 -10.13
C ASN A 360 2.10 15.46 -9.71
N ALA A 361 2.46 15.54 -8.42
CA ALA A 361 3.58 14.78 -7.86
C ALA A 361 3.22 14.15 -6.51
N SER A 362 4.02 13.16 -6.14
CA SER A 362 4.07 12.61 -4.78
C SER A 362 5.51 12.60 -4.30
N ILE A 363 5.71 12.91 -3.03
CA ILE A 363 7.01 12.78 -2.36
C ILE A 363 6.99 11.47 -1.60
N ILE A 364 7.95 10.60 -1.88
CA ILE A 364 8.07 9.28 -1.28
C ILE A 364 9.36 9.21 -0.48
N THR A 365 9.28 8.64 0.71
CA THR A 365 10.46 8.40 1.55
C THR A 365 10.36 7.06 2.26
N PRO A 366 11.47 6.37 2.56
CA PRO A 366 11.45 5.16 3.38
C PRO A 366 11.01 5.40 4.83
N PHE A 367 11.13 6.65 5.32
CA PHE A 367 11.03 6.96 6.75
C PHE A 367 9.87 7.89 7.09
N VAL A 368 9.05 7.48 8.07
CA VAL A 368 7.91 8.27 8.58
C VAL A 368 8.37 9.65 9.07
N ASN A 369 9.50 9.71 9.79
CA ASN A 369 10.01 10.96 10.33
C ASN A 369 10.43 11.96 9.25
N GLN A 370 11.01 11.47 8.14
CA GLN A 370 11.35 12.32 6.99
C GLN A 370 10.08 12.84 6.31
N ALA A 371 9.06 11.99 6.14
CA ALA A 371 7.77 12.40 5.58
C ALA A 371 7.10 13.50 6.42
N SER A 372 7.10 13.34 7.75
CA SER A 372 6.55 14.32 8.68
C SER A 372 7.28 15.66 8.59
N LEU A 373 8.62 15.64 8.56
CA LEU A 373 9.45 16.82 8.41
C LEU A 373 9.16 17.57 7.09
N ILE A 374 9.11 16.85 5.99
CA ILE A 374 8.79 17.44 4.67
C ILE A 374 7.39 18.06 4.70
N ASN A 375 6.39 17.36 5.25
CA ASN A 375 5.02 17.87 5.33
C ASN A 375 4.91 19.13 6.18
N ALA A 376 5.61 19.21 7.30
CA ALA A 376 5.66 20.41 8.14
C ALA A 376 6.25 21.61 7.37
N LEU A 377 7.29 21.40 6.56
CA LEU A 377 7.85 22.43 5.71
C LEU A 377 6.92 22.82 4.55
N LEU A 378 6.23 21.84 3.92
CA LEU A 378 5.24 22.11 2.87
C LEU A 378 4.06 22.94 3.40
N ASP A 379 3.56 22.60 4.59
CA ASP A 379 2.45 23.34 5.22
C ASP A 379 2.85 24.79 5.53
N LYS A 380 4.07 24.99 6.00
CA LYS A 380 4.61 26.31 6.28
C LYS A 380 4.69 27.18 5.02
N GLU A 381 5.08 26.59 3.89
CA GLU A 381 5.15 27.27 2.61
C GLU A 381 3.79 27.33 1.88
N GLY A 382 2.72 26.83 2.49
CA GLY A 382 1.36 26.83 1.94
C GLY A 382 1.15 25.87 0.76
N LEU A 383 2.07 24.93 0.53
CA LEU A 383 1.99 23.94 -0.54
C LEU A 383 1.07 22.79 -0.12
N LYS A 384 -0.21 22.86 -0.51
CA LYS A 384 -1.22 21.83 -0.20
C LYS A 384 -1.39 20.77 -1.28
N SER A 385 -0.89 21.03 -2.50
CA SER A 385 -1.07 20.17 -3.68
C SER A 385 -0.17 18.93 -3.68
N VAL A 386 0.92 18.95 -2.90
CA VAL A 386 1.92 17.88 -2.81
C VAL A 386 2.05 17.46 -1.36
N ARG A 387 2.19 16.15 -1.15
CA ARG A 387 2.39 15.58 0.20
C ARG A 387 3.50 14.51 0.18
N ALA A 388 4.22 14.45 1.28
CA ALA A 388 5.19 13.40 1.54
C ALA A 388 4.53 12.26 2.32
N SER A 389 4.88 11.03 1.94
CA SER A 389 4.38 9.83 2.57
C SER A 389 5.38 8.68 2.46
N THR A 390 5.19 7.62 3.25
CA THR A 390 6.00 6.43 3.09
C THR A 390 5.53 5.61 1.90
N ILE A 391 6.42 4.77 1.37
CA ILE A 391 6.16 3.96 0.19
C ILE A 391 4.91 3.09 0.31
N HIS A 392 4.64 2.54 1.50
CA HIS A 392 3.47 1.69 1.75
C HIS A 392 2.14 2.43 1.60
N SER A 393 2.12 3.74 1.86
CA SER A 393 0.90 4.55 1.79
C SER A 393 0.55 5.03 0.38
N VAL A 394 1.50 5.00 -0.56
CA VAL A 394 1.31 5.40 -1.98
C VAL A 394 1.17 4.23 -2.93
N GLN A 395 0.96 3.06 -2.37
CA GLN A 395 0.83 1.85 -3.14
C GLN A 395 -0.42 1.86 -4.04
N GLY A 396 -0.24 1.47 -5.30
CA GLY A 396 -1.31 1.57 -6.31
C GLY A 396 -1.46 2.94 -6.95
N ASP A 397 -0.94 4.01 -6.34
CA ASP A 397 -0.94 5.34 -6.93
C ASP A 397 0.23 5.54 -7.91
N GLU A 398 0.02 6.37 -8.92
CA GLU A 398 1.01 6.74 -9.92
C GLU A 398 0.90 8.23 -10.23
N LYS A 399 2.02 8.91 -10.35
CA LYS A 399 2.08 10.35 -10.61
C LYS A 399 2.96 10.66 -11.81
N GLU A 400 2.77 11.84 -12.41
CA GLU A 400 3.67 12.28 -13.46
C GLU A 400 5.10 12.47 -12.94
N THR A 401 5.22 12.99 -11.72
CA THR A 401 6.50 13.23 -11.06
C THR A 401 6.53 12.52 -9.70
N ILE A 402 7.58 11.76 -9.46
CA ILE A 402 7.93 11.24 -8.13
C ILE A 402 9.19 11.91 -7.65
N ILE A 403 9.13 12.38 -6.42
CA ILE A 403 10.25 12.90 -5.67
C ILE A 403 10.58 11.86 -4.59
N LEU A 404 11.72 11.21 -4.72
CA LEU A 404 12.22 10.23 -3.77
C LEU A 404 13.20 10.89 -2.81
N SER A 405 12.84 10.98 -1.54
CA SER A 405 13.66 11.53 -0.46
C SER A 405 14.20 10.38 0.39
N MET A 406 15.52 10.15 0.36
CA MET A 406 16.15 9.03 1.07
C MET A 406 16.17 9.24 2.59
N GLY A 407 16.13 10.48 3.08
CA GLY A 407 16.15 10.80 4.50
C GLY A 407 17.45 10.43 5.22
N ILE A 408 18.56 10.33 4.49
CA ILE A 408 19.86 9.90 4.98
C ILE A 408 20.77 11.12 5.17
N SER A 409 21.45 11.17 6.33
CA SER A 409 22.45 12.18 6.62
C SER A 409 23.70 11.53 7.23
N ARG A 410 24.77 12.30 7.42
CA ARG A 410 25.99 11.81 8.09
C ARG A 410 25.75 11.24 9.50
N PHE A 411 24.63 11.58 10.11
CA PHE A 411 24.23 11.10 11.44
C PHE A 411 23.40 9.81 11.41
N THR A 412 22.97 9.37 10.23
CA THR A 412 22.22 8.12 10.09
C THR A 412 23.10 6.93 10.49
N SER A 413 22.57 6.01 11.30
CA SER A 413 23.34 4.87 11.78
C SER A 413 23.69 3.90 10.63
N GLN A 414 24.70 3.06 10.85
CA GLN A 414 25.07 2.04 9.87
C GLN A 414 24.00 0.96 9.74
N GLU A 415 23.32 0.62 10.85
CA GLU A 415 22.21 -0.34 10.84
C GLU A 415 21.06 0.15 9.96
N THR A 416 20.71 1.44 10.06
CA THR A 416 19.67 2.01 9.20
C THR A 416 20.04 1.93 7.71
N ILE A 417 21.30 2.17 7.36
CA ILE A 417 21.75 2.06 5.96
C ILE A 417 21.74 0.60 5.50
N ARG A 418 22.18 -0.34 6.34
CA ARG A 418 22.11 -1.76 6.03
C ARG A 418 20.65 -2.24 5.87
N TRP A 419 19.77 -1.74 6.75
CA TRP A 419 18.34 -2.01 6.63
C TRP A 419 17.80 -1.51 5.29
N LEU A 420 18.16 -0.28 4.90
CA LEU A 420 17.72 0.30 3.63
C LEU A 420 18.23 -0.52 2.43
N ASP A 421 19.48 -0.99 2.47
CA ASP A 421 20.04 -1.84 1.41
C ASP A 421 19.40 -3.24 1.39
N ALA A 422 19.02 -3.78 2.55
CA ALA A 422 18.29 -5.06 2.61
C ALA A 422 16.84 -4.95 2.08
N HIS A 423 16.29 -3.74 1.99
CA HIS A 423 14.93 -3.47 1.48
C HIS A 423 14.97 -2.71 0.14
N GLY A 424 15.66 -3.30 -0.82
CA GLY A 424 15.81 -2.73 -2.17
C GLY A 424 14.49 -2.61 -2.94
N GLU A 425 13.50 -3.43 -2.61
CA GLU A 425 12.15 -3.39 -3.16
C GLU A 425 11.46 -2.03 -2.96
N ILE A 426 11.83 -1.28 -1.92
CA ILE A 426 11.37 0.10 -1.70
C ILE A 426 11.77 1.00 -2.88
N ALA A 427 13.02 0.87 -3.37
CA ALA A 427 13.48 1.62 -4.54
C ALA A 427 12.75 1.17 -5.81
N ASN A 428 12.54 -0.15 -5.99
CA ASN A 428 11.80 -0.69 -7.13
C ASN A 428 10.39 -0.07 -7.22
N VAL A 429 9.67 -0.10 -6.11
CA VAL A 429 8.31 0.44 -6.07
C VAL A 429 8.31 1.95 -6.25
N ALA A 430 9.19 2.70 -5.56
CA ALA A 430 9.25 4.16 -5.68
C ALA A 430 9.51 4.62 -7.12
N VAL A 431 10.50 4.05 -7.78
CA VAL A 431 10.85 4.37 -9.18
C VAL A 431 9.69 4.07 -10.12
N SER A 432 9.02 2.90 -9.95
CA SER A 432 7.91 2.48 -10.82
C SER A 432 6.61 3.29 -10.64
N ARG A 433 6.54 4.20 -9.64
CA ARG A 433 5.41 5.15 -9.48
C ARG A 433 5.54 6.37 -10.40
N ALA A 434 6.73 6.66 -10.90
CA ALA A 434 7.00 7.83 -11.74
C ALA A 434 6.64 7.57 -13.20
N LYS A 435 5.71 8.35 -13.76
CA LYS A 435 5.38 8.24 -15.19
C LYS A 435 6.39 8.96 -16.08
N LYS A 436 6.67 10.24 -15.79
CA LYS A 436 7.45 11.13 -16.68
C LYS A 436 8.74 11.63 -16.05
N ARG A 437 8.76 11.81 -14.71
CA ARG A 437 9.90 12.40 -14.01
C ARG A 437 10.16 11.72 -12.68
N LEU A 438 11.43 11.36 -12.45
CA LEU A 438 11.92 10.88 -11.15
C LEU A 438 13.00 11.84 -10.65
N VAL A 439 12.87 12.31 -9.43
CA VAL A 439 13.86 13.16 -8.76
C VAL A 439 14.29 12.49 -7.48
N VAL A 440 15.56 12.15 -7.37
CA VAL A 440 16.13 11.44 -6.22
C VAL A 440 16.94 12.41 -5.39
N PHE A 441 16.60 12.54 -4.12
CA PHE A 441 17.33 13.32 -3.12
C PHE A 441 18.02 12.38 -2.16
N GLY A 442 19.30 12.62 -1.83
CA GLY A 442 20.04 11.81 -0.89
C GLY A 442 21.45 12.33 -0.62
N ASP A 443 22.10 11.75 0.38
CA ASP A 443 23.50 12.01 0.75
C ASP A 443 24.39 10.88 0.19
N GLU A 444 24.93 11.09 -1.01
CA GLU A 444 25.79 10.11 -1.69
C GLU A 444 27.04 9.78 -0.87
N GLU A 445 27.64 10.79 -0.24
CA GLU A 445 28.85 10.61 0.57
C GLU A 445 28.60 9.68 1.76
N ARG A 446 27.44 9.84 2.43
CA ARG A 446 27.07 8.98 3.55
C ARG A 446 26.84 7.54 3.11
N LEU A 447 26.13 7.32 2.03
CA LEU A 447 25.90 5.98 1.47
C LEU A 447 27.22 5.30 1.10
N SER A 448 28.16 6.04 0.49
CA SER A 448 29.45 5.50 0.05
C SER A 448 30.36 5.10 1.22
N LYS A 449 30.22 5.73 2.39
CA LYS A 449 31.03 5.43 3.57
C LYS A 449 30.63 4.14 4.28
N VAL A 450 29.48 3.56 3.96
CA VAL A 450 29.04 2.29 4.54
C VAL A 450 29.28 1.19 3.52
N ASN A 451 30.11 0.22 3.89
CA ASN A 451 30.34 -0.95 3.05
C ASN A 451 29.22 -1.96 3.30
N THR A 452 28.29 -2.03 2.36
CA THR A 452 27.14 -2.94 2.38
C THR A 452 27.17 -3.95 1.22
N GLY A 453 28.27 -3.98 0.42
CA GLY A 453 28.31 -4.74 -0.83
C GLY A 453 27.50 -4.05 -1.94
N ASP A 454 26.70 -4.83 -2.65
CA ASP A 454 25.80 -4.31 -3.68
C ASP A 454 24.67 -3.50 -3.02
N SER A 455 24.47 -2.26 -3.45
CA SER A 455 23.45 -1.36 -2.90
C SER A 455 22.61 -0.76 -4.02
N VAL A 456 21.34 -1.14 -4.07
CA VAL A 456 20.38 -0.58 -5.04
C VAL A 456 20.30 0.95 -4.96
N TRP A 457 20.51 1.52 -3.78
CA TRP A 457 20.43 2.98 -3.57
C TRP A 457 21.63 3.71 -4.15
N LYS A 458 22.82 3.14 -4.04
CA LYS A 458 24.04 3.66 -4.68
C LYS A 458 23.93 3.55 -6.21
N ASP A 459 23.43 2.42 -6.69
CA ASP A 459 23.23 2.17 -8.11
C ASP A 459 22.16 3.09 -8.69
N LEU A 460 21.09 3.39 -7.95
CA LEU A 460 20.07 4.36 -8.35
C LEU A 460 20.65 5.77 -8.47
N ILE A 461 21.46 6.22 -7.51
CA ILE A 461 22.15 7.52 -7.59
C ILE A 461 23.07 7.55 -8.81
N THR A 462 23.89 6.53 -8.98
CA THR A 462 24.81 6.41 -10.13
C THR A 462 24.04 6.45 -11.45
N TYR A 463 22.95 5.69 -11.53
CA TYR A 463 22.07 5.69 -12.70
C TYR A 463 21.50 7.08 -13.00
N CYS A 464 20.99 7.78 -11.98
CA CYS A 464 20.45 9.13 -12.16
C CYS A 464 21.51 10.13 -12.63
N LYS A 465 22.75 9.98 -12.19
CA LYS A 465 23.88 10.83 -12.62
C LYS A 465 24.34 10.52 -14.05
N GLU A 466 24.37 9.25 -14.43
CA GLU A 466 24.84 8.82 -15.76
C GLU A 466 23.79 9.01 -16.86
N LYS A 467 22.54 8.71 -16.58
CA LYS A 467 21.43 8.73 -17.54
C LYS A 467 20.55 9.96 -17.44
N GLY A 468 20.69 10.73 -16.38
CA GLY A 468 19.92 11.93 -16.09
C GLY A 468 20.78 13.16 -15.92
N GLU A 469 20.40 14.00 -14.98
CA GLU A 469 21.06 15.26 -14.68
C GLU A 469 21.22 15.41 -13.16
N VAL A 470 22.32 16.07 -12.75
CA VAL A 470 22.50 16.50 -11.36
C VAL A 470 21.91 17.90 -11.22
N GLU A 471 20.85 18.05 -10.46
CA GLU A 471 20.21 19.35 -10.23
C GLU A 471 20.75 19.99 -8.96
N VAL A 472 21.12 21.26 -9.06
CA VAL A 472 21.53 22.07 -7.91
C VAL A 472 20.39 23.01 -7.52
N ILE A 473 19.97 22.95 -6.26
CA ILE A 473 18.97 23.88 -5.72
C ILE A 473 19.68 25.20 -5.36
N PRO A 474 19.26 26.34 -5.95
CA PRO A 474 19.87 27.64 -5.63
C PRO A 474 19.75 28.00 -4.15
N SER A 475 20.78 28.66 -3.61
CA SER A 475 20.82 29.08 -2.19
C SER A 475 19.67 30.03 -1.81
N SER A 476 19.12 30.80 -2.74
CA SER A 476 17.96 31.65 -2.52
C SER A 476 16.71 30.91 -2.06
N TYR A 477 16.55 29.62 -2.44
CA TYR A 477 15.48 28.77 -1.99
C TYR A 477 15.82 27.94 -0.74
N ARG A 478 17.12 27.93 -0.32
CA ARG A 478 17.57 27.20 0.86
C ARG A 478 17.30 27.93 2.18
N ASN A 479 16.97 29.22 2.12
CA ASN A 479 16.68 30.06 3.32
C ASN A 479 15.27 29.84 3.86
N LEU A 480 14.74 28.62 3.72
CA LEU A 480 13.55 28.19 4.42
C LEU A 480 13.89 28.10 5.91
N SER A 481 13.65 29.19 6.64
CA SER A 481 13.79 29.20 8.10
C SER A 481 12.54 28.58 8.71
N ILE A 482 12.68 27.66 9.63
CA ILE A 482 11.60 27.35 10.57
C ILE A 482 11.33 28.65 11.33
N GLY A 483 10.15 29.27 11.12
CA GLY A 483 9.76 30.46 11.88
C GLY A 483 9.79 30.09 13.34
N LYS A 484 10.20 31.03 14.19
CA LYS A 484 10.08 30.86 15.63
C LYS A 484 8.60 30.58 15.91
N SER A 485 8.27 29.37 16.34
CA SER A 485 7.02 29.11 17.04
C SER A 485 7.02 29.92 18.33
N ASN A 486 5.86 30.27 18.86
CA ASN A 486 5.77 30.99 20.14
C ASN A 486 6.20 30.13 21.35
N GLY A 487 6.66 28.89 21.13
CA GLY A 487 7.20 28.00 22.13
C GLY A 487 8.74 27.91 22.09
N SER A 488 9.37 27.44 23.15
CA SER A 488 10.80 27.13 23.13
C SER A 488 11.06 25.98 22.15
N LEU A 489 12.25 25.97 21.51
CA LEU A 489 12.67 24.88 20.61
C LEU A 489 12.50 23.48 21.25
N SER A 490 12.72 23.39 22.56
CA SER A 490 12.57 22.17 23.35
C SER A 490 11.12 21.69 23.54
N GLU A 491 10.16 22.61 23.59
CA GLU A 491 8.72 22.28 23.68
C GLU A 491 8.17 21.75 22.36
N ASP A 492 8.60 22.32 21.24
CA ASP A 492 8.20 21.86 19.90
C ASP A 492 8.74 20.44 19.64
N GLU A 493 10.01 20.22 19.94
CA GLU A 493 10.66 18.91 19.79
C GLU A 493 10.05 17.83 20.68
N PHE A 494 9.70 18.19 21.91
CA PHE A 494 9.00 17.29 22.82
C PHE A 494 7.62 16.93 22.30
N TYR A 495 6.83 17.91 21.88
CA TYR A 495 5.48 17.68 21.39
C TYR A 495 5.49 16.74 20.18
N GLU A 496 6.41 16.93 19.25
CA GLU A 496 6.58 16.05 18.10
C GLU A 496 6.97 14.62 18.52
N THR A 497 7.90 14.48 19.49
CA THR A 497 8.35 13.19 19.99
C THR A 497 7.21 12.44 20.69
N ILE A 498 6.47 13.10 21.57
CA ILE A 498 5.32 12.50 22.26
C ILE A 498 4.18 12.21 21.30
N GLN A 499 3.94 13.07 20.32
CA GLN A 499 2.91 12.84 19.31
C GLN A 499 3.16 11.55 18.52
N GLN A 500 4.42 11.23 18.22
CA GLN A 500 4.78 9.97 17.58
C GLN A 500 4.49 8.78 18.49
N ILE A 501 4.91 8.84 19.77
CA ILE A 501 4.65 7.77 20.74
C ILE A 501 3.15 7.56 20.93
N VAL A 502 2.39 8.65 21.06
CA VAL A 502 0.93 8.63 21.22
C VAL A 502 0.23 8.08 19.96
N SER A 503 0.76 8.34 18.76
CA SER A 503 0.17 7.86 17.50
C SER A 503 0.19 6.33 17.36
N ILE A 504 1.15 5.66 17.99
CA ILE A 504 1.23 4.20 18.03
C ILE A 504 0.10 3.62 18.90
N HIS A 505 -0.41 4.40 19.86
CA HIS A 505 -1.42 3.98 20.81
C HIS A 505 -2.81 4.52 20.44
N LYS A 506 -3.64 3.74 19.76
CA LYS A 506 -4.99 4.12 19.24
C LYS A 506 -5.95 4.74 20.29
N ARG A 507 -5.65 4.58 21.58
CA ARG A 507 -6.47 5.12 22.68
C ARG A 507 -5.94 6.42 23.26
N LEU A 508 -4.75 6.86 22.88
CA LEU A 508 -4.15 8.06 23.41
C LEU A 508 -4.28 9.23 22.43
N LYS A 509 -4.39 10.42 22.99
CA LYS A 509 -4.39 11.70 22.24
C LYS A 509 -3.58 12.71 23.04
N ILE A 510 -2.73 13.49 22.36
CA ILE A 510 -2.02 14.63 22.97
C ILE A 510 -2.63 15.94 22.48
N LEU A 511 -2.72 16.90 23.39
CA LEU A 511 -3.05 18.30 23.10
C LEU A 511 -1.95 19.19 23.69
N ARG A 512 -1.67 20.27 23.01
CA ARG A 512 -0.66 21.28 23.38
C ARG A 512 -1.35 22.52 23.94
N ASN A 513 -0.64 23.26 24.82
CA ASN A 513 -1.09 24.52 25.42
C ASN A 513 -2.51 24.39 25.99
N VAL A 514 -2.67 23.45 26.93
CA VAL A 514 -3.98 23.11 27.47
C VAL A 514 -4.30 24.01 28.66
N PRO A 515 -5.31 24.90 28.55
CA PRO A 515 -5.69 25.78 29.64
C PRO A 515 -6.14 25.01 30.88
N LEU A 516 -5.73 25.45 32.07
CA LEU A 516 -6.17 24.86 33.33
C LEU A 516 -7.68 24.89 33.49
N GLU A 517 -8.35 25.95 33.03
CA GLU A 517 -9.81 26.07 33.04
C GLU A 517 -10.48 24.90 32.29
N GLY A 518 -9.88 24.45 31.16
CA GLY A 518 -10.40 23.32 30.37
C GLY A 518 -10.33 21.98 31.10
N LEU A 519 -9.36 21.80 32.00
CA LEU A 519 -9.19 20.57 32.78
C LEU A 519 -9.89 20.59 34.14
N PHE A 520 -9.89 21.75 34.82
CA PHE A 520 -10.31 21.87 36.21
C PHE A 520 -11.55 22.76 36.40
N GLY A 521 -12.09 23.36 35.33
CA GLY A 521 -13.25 24.24 35.37
C GLY A 521 -12.95 25.49 36.22
N GLN A 522 -13.87 25.89 37.10
CA GLN A 522 -13.74 27.08 37.97
C GLN A 522 -12.54 27.07 38.92
N TRP A 523 -11.83 25.93 39.07
CA TRP A 523 -10.65 25.78 39.92
C TRP A 523 -9.34 26.12 39.20
N GLY A 524 -9.40 26.31 37.88
CA GLY A 524 -8.26 26.72 37.06
C GLY A 524 -8.13 28.24 37.03
N GLU A 525 -6.95 28.81 37.34
CA GLU A 525 -6.72 30.24 37.16
C GLU A 525 -6.68 30.62 35.67
N LYS A 526 -7.33 31.76 35.31
CA LYS A 526 -7.35 32.27 33.95
C LYS A 526 -5.96 32.59 33.42
N GLY A 527 -5.68 32.14 32.21
CA GLY A 527 -4.43 32.43 31.53
C GLY A 527 -3.26 31.52 31.88
N MET A 528 -3.53 30.43 32.62
CA MET A 528 -2.55 29.38 32.86
C MET A 528 -2.85 28.16 31.99
N GLU A 529 -1.79 27.53 31.51
CA GLU A 529 -1.86 26.34 30.67
C GLU A 529 -0.76 25.35 31.02
N PHE A 530 -0.94 24.07 30.65
CA PHE A 530 0.12 23.08 30.57
C PHE A 530 0.71 23.07 29.17
N ASP A 531 2.00 22.87 29.06
CA ASP A 531 2.68 22.80 27.77
C ASP A 531 2.13 21.67 26.89
N SER A 532 1.81 20.51 27.51
CA SER A 532 1.11 19.42 26.83
C SER A 532 0.35 18.52 27.81
N VAL A 533 -0.77 17.94 27.33
CA VAL A 533 -1.57 16.98 28.09
C VAL A 533 -1.90 15.75 27.23
N ILE A 534 -1.68 14.55 27.78
CA ILE A 534 -2.10 13.30 27.16
C ILE A 534 -3.42 12.86 27.75
N TYR A 535 -4.33 12.52 26.85
CA TYR A 535 -5.66 11.99 27.17
C TYR A 535 -5.76 10.54 26.71
N GLU A 536 -6.41 9.72 27.55
CA GLU A 536 -6.78 8.36 27.22
C GLU A 536 -8.29 8.26 26.93
N LYS A 537 -8.66 7.52 25.88
CA LYS A 537 -10.06 7.27 25.53
C LYS A 537 -10.64 6.23 26.47
N SER A 538 -11.56 6.67 27.36
CA SER A 538 -12.35 5.78 28.21
C SER A 538 -13.47 5.10 27.39
N LEU A 539 -13.86 3.89 27.83
CA LEU A 539 -15.00 3.15 27.23
C LEU A 539 -16.35 3.81 27.51
N PHE A 540 -16.46 4.62 28.57
CA PHE A 540 -17.74 5.15 29.06
C PHE A 540 -17.79 6.69 29.17
N GLU A 541 -16.66 7.39 29.29
CA GLU A 541 -16.62 8.82 29.67
C GLU A 541 -15.93 9.74 28.65
N GLY A 542 -15.61 9.25 27.44
CA GLY A 542 -14.89 10.05 26.46
C GLY A 542 -13.36 10.07 26.69
N PHE A 543 -12.71 11.23 26.61
CA PHE A 543 -11.27 11.36 26.81
C PHE A 543 -10.95 11.87 28.21
N LYS A 544 -10.17 11.11 28.99
CA LYS A 544 -9.69 11.46 30.33
C LYS A 544 -8.21 11.87 30.27
N ALA A 545 -7.84 13.00 30.87
CA ALA A 545 -6.46 13.41 31.00
C ALA A 545 -5.70 12.48 31.95
N ILE A 546 -4.55 11.96 31.53
CA ILE A 546 -3.72 11.02 32.29
C ILE A 546 -2.35 11.60 32.65
N TYR A 547 -1.75 12.37 31.76
CA TYR A 547 -0.48 13.07 31.97
C TYR A 547 -0.60 14.53 31.61
N ALA A 548 0.03 15.40 32.43
CA ALA A 548 0.31 16.79 32.10
C ALA A 548 1.83 17.00 32.13
N PHE A 549 2.35 17.71 31.15
CA PHE A 549 3.78 17.98 31.01
C PHE A 549 4.06 19.46 31.10
N GLU A 550 5.14 19.79 31.79
CA GLU A 550 5.72 21.13 31.89
C GLU A 550 7.24 21.09 31.69
N PHE A 551 7.76 22.08 30.98
CA PHE A 551 9.19 22.23 30.75
C PHE A 551 9.83 23.15 31.77
N ASP A 552 10.80 22.64 32.51
CA ASP A 552 11.62 23.44 33.44
C ASP A 552 12.75 24.11 32.65
N GLY A 553 12.54 25.36 32.25
CA GLY A 553 13.64 26.27 31.93
C GLY A 553 14.39 26.63 33.19
N GLY A 554 15.75 26.64 33.16
CA GLY A 554 16.62 26.79 34.33
C GLY A 554 16.46 28.07 35.17
N GLU A 555 15.43 28.89 34.94
CA GLU A 555 15.12 30.12 35.70
C GLU A 555 13.99 29.95 36.73
N HIS A 556 13.33 28.78 36.79
CA HIS A 556 12.12 28.56 37.62
C HIS A 556 12.35 28.61 39.14
N TYR A 557 13.59 28.49 39.62
CA TYR A 557 13.91 28.41 41.06
C TYR A 557 14.07 29.75 41.78
N ARG A 558 13.81 30.89 41.13
CA ARG A 558 14.06 32.23 41.72
C ARG A 558 12.83 33.11 41.94
N ASP A 559 11.62 32.67 41.56
CA ASP A 559 10.39 33.46 41.63
C ASP A 559 9.35 32.80 42.54
N GLU A 560 9.09 33.38 43.72
CA GLU A 560 8.09 32.89 44.70
C GLU A 560 6.67 32.77 44.10
N LYS A 561 6.28 33.64 43.16
CA LYS A 561 4.98 33.62 42.50
C LYS A 561 4.87 32.40 41.62
N ARG A 562 5.90 32.04 40.89
CA ARG A 562 5.96 30.84 40.06
C ARG A 562 5.94 29.57 40.92
N MET A 563 6.66 29.52 42.03
CA MET A 563 6.64 28.37 42.97
C MET A 563 5.22 28.10 43.51
N ARG A 564 4.46 29.16 43.84
CA ARG A 564 3.06 29.00 44.27
C ARG A 564 2.16 28.45 43.15
N LEU A 565 2.34 28.92 41.93
CA LEU A 565 1.59 28.46 40.76
C LEU A 565 1.91 27.00 40.44
N ASP A 566 3.15 26.63 40.54
CA ASP A 566 3.65 25.27 40.37
C ASP A 566 3.10 24.31 41.41
N SER A 567 3.01 24.75 42.68
CA SER A 567 2.35 23.98 43.72
C SER A 567 0.86 23.80 43.47
N LEU A 568 0.17 24.87 43.01
CA LEU A 568 -1.23 24.81 42.66
C LEU A 568 -1.50 23.80 41.52
N LYS A 569 -0.71 23.82 40.44
CA LYS A 569 -0.80 22.87 39.35
C LYS A 569 -0.61 21.43 39.84
N ALA A 570 0.36 21.17 40.72
CA ALA A 570 0.62 19.86 41.28
C ALA A 570 -0.57 19.37 42.13
N ASP A 571 -1.14 20.22 42.98
CA ASP A 571 -2.29 19.88 43.83
C ASP A 571 -3.56 19.60 43.01
N LEU A 572 -3.79 20.38 41.96
CA LEU A 572 -4.94 20.17 41.04
C LEU A 572 -4.81 18.87 40.27
N CYS A 573 -3.63 18.56 39.76
CA CYS A 573 -3.36 17.30 39.09
C CYS A 573 -3.53 16.10 40.01
N ALA A 574 -2.99 16.16 41.22
CA ALA A 574 -3.14 15.10 42.22
C ALA A 574 -4.61 14.83 42.59
N LYS A 575 -5.43 15.88 42.76
CA LYS A 575 -6.88 15.74 43.04
C LYS A 575 -7.67 15.06 41.93
N LYS A 576 -7.22 15.16 40.67
CA LYS A 576 -7.87 14.53 39.50
C LYS A 576 -7.21 13.24 39.03
N GLY A 577 -6.15 12.80 39.71
CA GLY A 577 -5.39 11.61 39.32
C GLY A 577 -4.60 11.80 38.01
N ILE A 578 -4.26 13.05 37.68
CA ILE A 578 -3.41 13.38 36.52
C ILE A 578 -1.96 13.36 36.99
N ARG A 579 -1.07 12.67 36.29
CA ARG A 579 0.36 12.67 36.62
C ARG A 579 1.02 13.91 36.01
N LEU A 580 1.42 14.84 36.85
CA LEU A 580 2.20 16.00 36.39
C LEU A 580 3.69 15.60 36.28
N ILE A 581 4.26 15.76 35.11
CA ILE A 581 5.65 15.48 34.83
C ILE A 581 6.35 16.78 34.44
N ARG A 582 7.37 17.16 35.21
CA ARG A 582 8.25 18.27 34.88
C ARG A 582 9.50 17.72 34.23
N LEU A 583 9.76 18.15 33.01
CA LEU A 583 10.85 17.66 32.21
C LEU A 583 11.94 18.74 32.08
N PRO A 584 13.18 18.45 32.51
CA PRO A 584 14.31 19.23 32.08
C PRO A 584 14.47 19.19 30.56
N ASN A 585 14.87 20.28 29.95
CA ASN A 585 15.11 20.39 28.52
C ASN A 585 16.00 19.28 27.93
N SER A 586 16.90 18.69 28.75
CA SER A 586 17.75 17.57 28.34
C SER A 586 17.01 16.27 28.05
N PHE A 587 15.82 16.06 28.63
CA PHE A 587 14.99 14.84 28.45
C PHE A 587 13.86 15.03 27.47
N SER A 588 13.60 16.25 27.00
CA SER A 588 12.52 16.55 26.04
C SER A 588 12.67 15.81 24.70
N LYS A 589 13.85 15.30 24.41
CA LYS A 589 14.23 14.64 23.14
C LYS A 589 14.52 13.15 23.28
N ASP A 590 14.48 12.62 24.48
CA ASP A 590 14.79 11.21 24.73
C ASP A 590 13.56 10.34 24.47
N TYR A 591 13.47 9.81 23.24
CA TYR A 591 12.37 8.99 22.78
C TYR A 591 12.15 7.74 23.65
N GLU A 592 13.23 7.03 24.01
CA GLU A 592 13.14 5.81 24.81
C GLU A 592 12.67 6.11 26.23
N PHE A 593 13.17 7.20 26.81
CA PHE A 593 12.72 7.65 28.13
C PHE A 593 11.23 8.03 28.09
N LEU A 594 10.80 8.86 27.13
CA LEU A 594 9.42 9.31 27.01
C LEU A 594 8.47 8.15 26.70
N LYS A 595 8.91 7.20 25.88
CA LYS A 595 8.18 5.97 25.59
C LYS A 595 8.00 5.13 26.84
N SER A 596 9.06 4.93 27.61
CA SER A 596 9.01 4.17 28.86
C SER A 596 8.06 4.77 29.91
N LEU A 597 7.95 6.12 29.96
CA LEU A 597 6.98 6.79 30.83
C LEU A 597 5.53 6.47 30.44
N ILE A 598 5.24 6.40 29.15
CA ILE A 598 3.88 6.13 28.63
C ILE A 598 3.53 4.64 28.73
N GLU A 599 4.49 3.76 28.46
CA GLU A 599 4.30 2.30 28.56
C GLU A 599 4.22 1.85 30.02
N GLY A 600 5.05 2.39 30.92
CA GLY A 600 5.00 2.10 32.36
C GLY A 600 3.69 2.50 33.05
N TYR A 601 2.90 3.39 32.45
CA TYR A 601 1.53 3.65 32.90
C TYR A 601 0.58 2.47 32.63
N LYS A 602 0.73 1.79 31.50
CA LYS A 602 -0.08 0.62 31.15
C LYS A 602 0.20 -0.56 32.08
N ASP A 603 1.44 -0.83 32.34
CA ASP A 603 1.87 -1.91 33.23
C ASP A 603 1.32 -1.70 34.66
N SER A 604 1.27 -0.45 35.13
CA SER A 604 0.69 -0.13 36.46
C SER A 604 -0.83 -0.28 36.49
N GLN A 605 -1.53 0.02 35.39
CA GLN A 605 -3.00 -0.15 35.30
C GLN A 605 -3.41 -1.61 35.15
N GLU A 606 -2.65 -2.42 34.41
CA GLU A 606 -2.87 -3.86 34.31
C GLU A 606 -2.61 -4.57 35.65
N ALA A 607 -1.58 -4.14 36.41
CA ALA A 607 -1.30 -4.64 37.74
C ALA A 607 -2.40 -4.26 38.77
N GLU A 608 -2.96 -3.04 38.68
CA GLU A 608 -4.10 -2.63 39.51
C GLU A 608 -5.40 -3.37 39.14
N GLN A 609 -5.66 -3.67 37.86
CA GLN A 609 -6.80 -4.46 37.43
C GLN A 609 -6.67 -5.94 37.83
N LEU A 610 -5.48 -6.52 37.77
CA LEU A 610 -5.20 -7.89 38.22
C LEU A 610 -5.27 -8.04 39.76
N ALA A 611 -5.06 -6.98 40.51
CA ALA A 611 -5.19 -6.97 41.98
C ALA A 611 -6.67 -6.82 42.45
N LEU A 612 -7.59 -6.51 41.52
CA LEU A 612 -9.04 -6.38 41.79
C LEU A 612 -9.84 -7.62 41.36
N PHE A 613 -9.20 -8.63 40.79
CA PHE A 613 -9.70 -9.98 40.52
C PHE A 613 -8.96 -11.01 41.39
#